data_8f44de83032ed6027201220e267ac461
#
_entry.id   8f44de83032ed6027201220e267ac461
#
_cell.length_a   1.000
_cell.length_b   1.000
_cell.length_c   1.000
_cell.angle_alpha   90.00
_cell.angle_beta   90.00
_cell.angle_gamma   90.00
#
_symmetry.space_group_name_H-M   'P 1'
#
loop_
_entity.id
_entity.type
_entity.pdbx_description
1 polymer ?
#
loop_
_entity_poly.entity_id
_entity_poly.type
_entity_poly.pdbx_seq_one_letter_code
_entity_poly.pdbx_strand_id
1 'polypeptide(L)'
;MLIGGFADPTEGSVLLDGEDVTGLPPDKRNVNTVFQSYALFDHLSLADNVAFGLKRKGVARAEIRERVAGMLDLVQLGHLAARKPPTLSGGQRQRVALARALVNRPQVLLLDEPLAALDLKLRRRMQVELKQIQREVGITFVFVTHDQDEALTMSDRIAVMNEGRIEQCGTPEDVYERHAGTFTASFMGTSNLVSGTYRCGEVVLDQGPALPVGLRSAVPDGTAVSLSIRPEKIWLSDFEPGMARVGGVVRETVYGGATTTYLIELAPGVTVSVLEQNTDRSRMEDRWSGGERVEIGWKPEHCLVLD
;
A
#
# COMPACT_ATOMS: atom_id res chain seq x y z
N MET A 1 -16.12 0.02 -9.20
CA MET A 1 -17.48 -0.06 -9.81
C MET A 1 -17.48 0.50 -11.23
N LEU A 2 -16.99 1.72 -11.50
CA LEU A 2 -16.97 2.37 -12.82
C LEU A 2 -16.22 1.57 -13.90
N ILE A 3 -14.97 1.16 -13.62
CA ILE A 3 -14.14 0.38 -14.58
C ILE A 3 -14.81 -0.96 -14.93
N GLY A 4 -15.40 -1.63 -13.94
CA GLY A 4 -16.10 -2.91 -14.14
C GLY A 4 -17.47 -2.80 -14.81
N GLY A 5 -17.98 -1.58 -15.02
CA GLY A 5 -19.30 -1.35 -15.64
C GLY A 5 -20.51 -1.65 -14.73
N PHE A 6 -20.30 -1.68 -13.41
CA PHE A 6 -21.38 -1.86 -12.42
C PHE A 6 -22.03 -0.53 -12.01
N ALA A 7 -21.48 0.60 -12.43
CA ALA A 7 -22.00 1.94 -12.28
C ALA A 7 -21.60 2.78 -13.47
N ASP A 8 -22.45 3.70 -13.88
CA ASP A 8 -22.15 4.66 -14.95
C ASP A 8 -21.51 5.91 -14.36
N PRO A 9 -20.51 6.53 -15.03
CA PRO A 9 -19.97 7.81 -14.62
C PRO A 9 -21.01 8.92 -14.87
N THR A 10 -21.08 9.91 -13.98
CA THR A 10 -21.89 11.11 -14.19
C THR A 10 -21.32 11.97 -15.30
N GLU A 11 -19.99 12.04 -15.38
CA GLU A 11 -19.24 12.77 -16.40
C GLU A 11 -17.94 12.03 -16.73
N GLY A 12 -17.34 12.32 -17.87
CA GLY A 12 -16.12 11.69 -18.34
C GLY A 12 -16.36 10.32 -18.99
N SER A 13 -15.27 9.63 -19.31
CA SER A 13 -15.30 8.32 -19.99
C SER A 13 -14.31 7.33 -19.38
N VAL A 14 -14.59 6.05 -19.55
CA VAL A 14 -13.71 4.93 -19.19
C VAL A 14 -13.13 4.35 -20.47
N LEU A 15 -11.81 4.42 -20.61
CA LEU A 15 -11.09 3.86 -21.75
C LEU A 15 -10.33 2.58 -21.34
N LEU A 16 -10.45 1.52 -22.13
CA LEU A 16 -9.66 0.30 -22.02
C LEU A 16 -8.84 0.15 -23.30
N ASP A 17 -7.52 0.20 -23.20
CA ASP A 17 -6.61 0.16 -24.36
C ASP A 17 -6.97 1.17 -25.46
N GLY A 18 -7.41 2.37 -25.04
CA GLY A 18 -7.83 3.45 -25.95
C GLY A 18 -9.26 3.35 -26.47
N GLU A 19 -9.96 2.26 -26.24
CA GLU A 19 -11.37 2.09 -26.64
C GLU A 19 -12.31 2.58 -25.54
N ASP A 20 -13.33 3.37 -25.90
CA ASP A 20 -14.36 3.84 -24.98
C ASP A 20 -15.34 2.71 -24.64
N VAL A 21 -15.34 2.32 -23.38
CA VAL A 21 -16.22 1.26 -22.83
C VAL A 21 -17.28 1.79 -21.89
N THR A 22 -17.45 3.12 -21.81
CA THR A 22 -18.33 3.77 -20.83
C THR A 22 -19.76 3.24 -20.87
N GLY A 23 -20.36 3.13 -22.06
CA GLY A 23 -21.72 2.63 -22.24
C GLY A 23 -21.86 1.10 -22.30
N LEU A 24 -20.76 0.34 -22.13
CA LEU A 24 -20.83 -1.11 -22.20
C LEU A 24 -21.17 -1.74 -20.85
N PRO A 25 -22.10 -2.70 -20.80
CA PRO A 25 -22.39 -3.46 -19.60
C PRO A 25 -21.20 -4.33 -19.16
N PRO A 26 -21.14 -4.80 -17.89
CA PRO A 26 -20.00 -5.55 -17.35
C PRO A 26 -19.58 -6.78 -18.18
N ASP A 27 -20.53 -7.50 -18.75
CA ASP A 27 -20.29 -8.73 -19.53
C ASP A 27 -19.71 -8.46 -20.93
N LYS A 28 -19.72 -7.21 -21.38
CA LYS A 28 -19.16 -6.77 -22.67
C LYS A 28 -17.78 -6.11 -22.54
N ARG A 29 -17.35 -5.78 -21.31
CA ARG A 29 -16.03 -5.22 -21.06
C ARG A 29 -14.99 -6.33 -20.92
N ASN A 30 -13.81 -6.14 -21.50
CA ASN A 30 -12.70 -7.10 -21.35
C ASN A 30 -11.99 -6.95 -20.00
N VAL A 31 -12.80 -6.93 -18.93
CA VAL A 31 -12.39 -6.78 -17.53
C VAL A 31 -13.00 -7.91 -16.73
N ASN A 32 -12.24 -8.48 -15.80
CA ASN A 32 -12.78 -9.40 -14.80
C ASN A 32 -12.55 -8.85 -13.40
N THR A 33 -13.46 -9.18 -12.47
CA THR A 33 -13.38 -8.74 -11.09
C THR A 33 -13.29 -9.93 -10.15
N VAL A 34 -12.37 -9.88 -9.21
CA VAL A 34 -12.33 -10.75 -8.02
C VAL A 34 -12.84 -9.93 -6.85
N PHE A 35 -13.99 -10.31 -6.31
CA PHE A 35 -14.62 -9.65 -5.17
C PHE A 35 -14.03 -10.16 -3.85
N GLN A 36 -14.16 -9.40 -2.79
CA GLN A 36 -13.69 -9.71 -1.44
C GLN A 36 -14.21 -11.08 -0.93
N SER A 37 -15.45 -11.45 -1.25
CA SER A 37 -16.05 -12.74 -0.89
C SER A 37 -15.62 -13.90 -1.81
N TYR A 38 -14.77 -13.63 -2.81
CA TYR A 38 -14.37 -14.55 -3.88
C TYR A 38 -15.52 -15.02 -4.79
N ALA A 39 -16.76 -14.97 -4.38
CA ALA A 39 -17.98 -15.34 -5.10
C ALA A 39 -17.85 -16.68 -5.86
N LEU A 40 -17.24 -17.69 -5.24
CA LEU A 40 -17.14 -19.04 -5.82
C LEU A 40 -18.49 -19.76 -5.78
N PHE A 41 -18.73 -20.60 -6.76
CA PHE A 41 -19.90 -21.46 -6.83
C PHE A 41 -19.68 -22.72 -5.99
N ASP A 42 -20.22 -22.78 -4.78
CA ASP A 42 -19.97 -23.85 -3.78
C ASP A 42 -20.42 -25.25 -4.26
N HIS A 43 -21.42 -25.31 -5.12
CA HIS A 43 -21.94 -26.56 -5.69
C HIS A 43 -21.08 -27.13 -6.81
N LEU A 44 -20.19 -26.31 -7.42
CA LEU A 44 -19.31 -26.70 -8.53
C LEU A 44 -17.94 -27.15 -8.00
N SER A 45 -17.26 -28.02 -8.77
CA SER A 45 -15.83 -28.34 -8.56
C SER A 45 -14.95 -27.12 -8.83
N LEU A 46 -13.67 -27.16 -8.43
CA LEU A 46 -12.70 -26.10 -8.77
C LEU A 46 -12.53 -25.97 -10.28
N ALA A 47 -12.40 -27.10 -10.97
CA ALA A 47 -12.31 -27.13 -12.42
C ALA A 47 -13.56 -26.52 -13.09
N ASP A 48 -14.77 -26.79 -12.57
CA ASP A 48 -16.01 -26.21 -13.11
C ASP A 48 -16.15 -24.73 -12.78
N ASN A 49 -15.71 -24.29 -11.61
CA ASN A 49 -15.62 -22.86 -11.27
C ASN A 49 -14.76 -22.11 -12.27
N VAL A 50 -13.54 -22.61 -12.55
CA VAL A 50 -12.63 -21.99 -13.51
C VAL A 50 -13.20 -22.08 -14.92
N ALA A 51 -13.80 -23.20 -15.33
CA ALA A 51 -14.39 -23.41 -16.65
C ALA A 51 -15.64 -22.54 -16.92
N PHE A 52 -16.27 -21.99 -15.90
CA PHE A 52 -17.60 -21.37 -16.00
C PHE A 52 -17.67 -20.28 -17.09
N GLY A 53 -16.75 -19.34 -17.08
CA GLY A 53 -16.71 -18.24 -18.05
C GLY A 53 -16.49 -18.75 -19.49
N LEU A 54 -15.58 -19.71 -19.67
CA LEU A 54 -15.31 -20.31 -20.98
C LEU A 54 -16.54 -21.07 -21.54
N LYS A 55 -17.25 -21.80 -20.69
CA LYS A 55 -18.50 -22.49 -21.06
C LYS A 55 -19.57 -21.48 -21.53
N ARG A 56 -19.69 -20.34 -20.84
CA ARG A 56 -20.64 -19.27 -21.22
C ARG A 56 -20.28 -18.60 -22.54
N LYS A 57 -18.98 -18.50 -22.85
CA LYS A 57 -18.47 -17.98 -24.14
C LYS A 57 -18.55 -19.01 -25.28
N GLY A 58 -19.00 -20.24 -25.06
CA GLY A 58 -19.12 -21.28 -26.08
C GLY A 58 -17.78 -21.87 -26.57
N VAL A 59 -16.73 -21.77 -25.75
CA VAL A 59 -15.40 -22.32 -26.08
C VAL A 59 -15.47 -23.85 -26.22
N ALA A 60 -14.72 -24.42 -27.12
CA ALA A 60 -14.70 -25.87 -27.37
C ALA A 60 -14.24 -26.66 -26.14
N ARG A 61 -14.85 -27.82 -25.87
CA ARG A 61 -14.57 -28.64 -24.68
C ARG A 61 -13.09 -29.05 -24.52
N ALA A 62 -12.39 -29.29 -25.61
CA ALA A 62 -10.97 -29.65 -25.59
C ALA A 62 -10.14 -28.48 -25.09
N GLU A 63 -10.37 -27.30 -25.62
CA GLU A 63 -9.71 -26.05 -25.24
C GLU A 63 -10.03 -25.65 -23.77
N ILE A 64 -11.28 -25.82 -23.34
CA ILE A 64 -11.66 -25.59 -21.92
C ILE A 64 -10.80 -26.47 -21.00
N ARG A 65 -10.67 -27.77 -21.31
CA ARG A 65 -9.87 -28.69 -20.47
C ARG A 65 -8.42 -28.26 -20.37
N GLU A 66 -7.81 -27.90 -21.49
CA GLU A 66 -6.41 -27.46 -21.57
C GLU A 66 -6.21 -26.15 -20.77
N ARG A 67 -7.03 -25.12 -21.03
CA ARG A 67 -6.93 -23.83 -20.34
C ARG A 67 -7.17 -23.94 -18.83
N VAL A 68 -8.15 -24.75 -18.41
CA VAL A 68 -8.47 -24.96 -17.00
C VAL A 68 -7.34 -25.70 -16.28
N ALA A 69 -6.77 -26.74 -16.91
CA ALA A 69 -5.63 -27.45 -16.33
C ALA A 69 -4.44 -26.50 -16.15
N GLY A 70 -4.00 -25.80 -17.21
CA GLY A 70 -2.90 -24.84 -17.13
C GLY A 70 -3.15 -23.74 -16.12
N MET A 71 -4.37 -23.25 -15.99
CA MET A 71 -4.70 -22.20 -15.02
C MET A 71 -4.70 -22.71 -13.56
N LEU A 72 -5.18 -23.94 -13.31
CA LEU A 72 -5.09 -24.57 -11.99
C LEU A 72 -3.65 -24.91 -11.61
N ASP A 73 -2.81 -25.28 -12.57
CA ASP A 73 -1.39 -25.52 -12.35
C ASP A 73 -0.64 -24.21 -12.03
N LEU A 74 -0.95 -23.11 -12.73
CA LEU A 74 -0.42 -21.77 -12.47
C LEU A 74 -0.65 -21.36 -11.00
N VAL A 75 -1.85 -21.62 -10.47
CA VAL A 75 -2.19 -21.30 -9.07
C VAL A 75 -1.89 -22.44 -8.09
N GLN A 76 -1.17 -23.49 -8.54
CA GLN A 76 -0.73 -24.66 -7.74
C GLN A 76 -1.89 -25.48 -7.12
N LEU A 77 -3.04 -25.56 -7.79
CA LEU A 77 -4.23 -26.26 -7.32
C LEU A 77 -4.69 -27.38 -8.28
N GLY A 78 -3.87 -27.81 -9.25
CA GLY A 78 -4.21 -28.89 -10.20
C GLY A 78 -4.64 -30.18 -9.49
N HIS A 79 -3.94 -30.56 -8.41
CA HIS A 79 -4.24 -31.75 -7.59
C HIS A 79 -5.59 -31.68 -6.83
N LEU A 80 -6.22 -30.51 -6.75
CA LEU A 80 -7.50 -30.29 -6.09
C LEU A 80 -8.65 -30.01 -7.06
N ALA A 81 -8.46 -30.18 -8.37
CA ALA A 81 -9.40 -29.80 -9.43
C ALA A 81 -10.84 -30.33 -9.23
N ALA A 82 -10.99 -31.54 -8.65
CA ALA A 82 -12.27 -32.17 -8.40
C ALA A 82 -12.92 -31.76 -7.05
N ARG A 83 -12.20 -31.04 -6.17
CA ARG A 83 -12.75 -30.59 -4.88
C ARG A 83 -13.72 -29.43 -5.05
N LYS A 84 -14.50 -29.17 -4.00
CA LYS A 84 -15.45 -28.03 -3.95
C LYS A 84 -14.95 -26.95 -3.01
N PRO A 85 -15.30 -25.65 -3.24
CA PRO A 85 -14.85 -24.50 -2.48
C PRO A 85 -15.00 -24.62 -0.94
N PRO A 86 -16.08 -25.16 -0.36
CA PRO A 86 -16.22 -25.26 1.10
C PRO A 86 -15.13 -26.09 1.80
N THR A 87 -14.41 -26.95 1.06
CA THR A 87 -13.33 -27.79 1.61
C THR A 87 -11.96 -27.12 1.58
N LEU A 88 -11.87 -25.87 1.13
CA LEU A 88 -10.63 -25.15 0.92
C LEU A 88 -10.33 -24.13 2.03
N SER A 89 -9.03 -23.87 2.25
CA SER A 89 -8.60 -22.70 3.04
C SER A 89 -8.91 -21.38 2.34
N GLY A 90 -8.88 -20.25 3.07
CA GLY A 90 -9.09 -18.93 2.51
C GLY A 90 -8.18 -18.62 1.33
N GLY A 91 -6.86 -18.84 1.47
CA GLY A 91 -5.90 -18.64 0.39
C GLY A 91 -6.13 -19.55 -0.82
N GLN A 92 -6.58 -20.80 -0.61
CA GLN A 92 -6.95 -21.68 -1.72
C GLN A 92 -8.19 -21.17 -2.45
N ARG A 93 -9.23 -20.71 -1.74
CA ARG A 93 -10.41 -20.09 -2.36
C ARG A 93 -10.04 -18.87 -3.19
N GLN A 94 -9.17 -18.01 -2.68
CA GLN A 94 -8.66 -16.86 -3.40
C GLN A 94 -7.96 -17.25 -4.72
N ARG A 95 -7.06 -18.24 -4.69
CA ARG A 95 -6.36 -18.72 -5.88
C ARG A 95 -7.34 -19.29 -6.93
N VAL A 96 -8.40 -19.98 -6.52
CA VAL A 96 -9.44 -20.45 -7.45
C VAL A 96 -10.19 -19.28 -8.07
N ALA A 97 -10.55 -18.25 -7.28
CA ALA A 97 -11.21 -17.06 -7.79
C ALA A 97 -10.34 -16.31 -8.81
N LEU A 98 -9.04 -16.21 -8.51
CA LEU A 98 -8.04 -15.65 -9.42
C LEU A 98 -7.96 -16.47 -10.72
N ALA A 99 -7.83 -17.79 -10.63
CA ALA A 99 -7.81 -18.69 -11.79
C ALA A 99 -9.07 -18.56 -12.65
N ARG A 100 -10.25 -18.48 -12.02
CA ARG A 100 -11.53 -18.25 -12.72
C ARG A 100 -11.57 -16.92 -13.45
N ALA A 101 -10.99 -15.89 -12.90
CA ALA A 101 -10.93 -14.57 -13.53
C ALA A 101 -9.91 -14.54 -14.68
N LEU A 102 -8.73 -15.13 -14.49
CA LEU A 102 -7.63 -15.11 -15.46
C LEU A 102 -7.85 -16.03 -16.68
N VAL A 103 -8.56 -17.16 -16.52
CA VAL A 103 -8.79 -18.11 -17.61
C VAL A 103 -9.48 -17.49 -18.83
N ASN A 104 -10.23 -16.41 -18.63
CA ASN A 104 -10.89 -15.64 -19.68
C ASN A 104 -9.95 -14.70 -20.43
N ARG A 105 -8.68 -14.57 -20.04
CA ARG A 105 -7.67 -13.67 -20.60
C ARG A 105 -8.16 -12.21 -20.67
N PRO A 106 -8.56 -11.59 -19.56
CA PRO A 106 -8.99 -10.20 -19.55
C PRO A 106 -7.79 -9.27 -19.83
N GLN A 107 -8.07 -8.05 -20.33
CA GLN A 107 -7.06 -6.99 -20.42
C GLN A 107 -6.73 -6.42 -19.04
N VAL A 108 -7.75 -6.30 -18.18
CA VAL A 108 -7.62 -5.77 -16.83
C VAL A 108 -8.27 -6.72 -15.83
N LEU A 109 -7.57 -7.01 -14.75
CA LEU A 109 -8.09 -7.73 -13.59
C LEU A 109 -8.28 -6.74 -12.44
N LEU A 110 -9.52 -6.58 -11.99
CA LEU A 110 -9.87 -5.80 -10.80
C LEU A 110 -9.89 -6.72 -9.57
N LEU A 111 -9.22 -6.32 -8.49
CA LEU A 111 -9.18 -7.05 -7.23
C LEU A 111 -9.65 -6.12 -6.11
N ASP A 112 -10.79 -6.44 -5.54
CA ASP A 112 -11.41 -5.67 -4.47
C ASP A 112 -11.06 -6.29 -3.12
N GLU A 113 -10.15 -5.65 -2.39
CA GLU A 113 -9.60 -6.11 -1.09
C GLU A 113 -9.22 -7.60 -1.07
N PRO A 114 -8.40 -8.08 -2.03
CA PRO A 114 -8.23 -9.52 -2.24
C PRO A 114 -7.62 -10.26 -1.05
N LEU A 115 -6.92 -9.57 -0.15
CA LEU A 115 -6.18 -10.18 0.96
C LEU A 115 -6.78 -9.89 2.34
N ALA A 116 -7.87 -9.10 2.42
CA ALA A 116 -8.42 -8.61 3.69
C ALA A 116 -8.86 -9.74 4.66
N ALA A 117 -9.32 -10.86 4.13
CA ALA A 117 -9.81 -11.99 4.93
C ALA A 117 -8.71 -12.97 5.42
N LEU A 118 -7.43 -12.67 5.15
CA LEU A 118 -6.30 -13.55 5.47
C LEU A 118 -5.55 -13.10 6.73
N ASP A 119 -5.04 -14.08 7.48
CA ASP A 119 -4.07 -13.81 8.56
C ASP A 119 -2.76 -13.23 8.02
N LEU A 120 -1.99 -12.54 8.87
CA LEU A 120 -0.78 -11.83 8.47
C LEU A 120 0.25 -12.70 7.73
N LYS A 121 0.48 -13.95 8.21
CA LYS A 121 1.47 -14.84 7.60
C LYS A 121 1.03 -15.29 6.21
N LEU A 122 -0.24 -15.66 6.07
CA LEU A 122 -0.82 -16.06 4.80
C LEU A 122 -0.91 -14.88 3.83
N ARG A 123 -1.26 -13.68 4.32
CA ARG A 123 -1.32 -12.44 3.55
C ARG A 123 0.03 -12.14 2.90
N ARG A 124 1.13 -12.09 3.67
CA ARG A 124 2.49 -11.86 3.14
C ARG A 124 2.89 -12.87 2.07
N ARG A 125 2.55 -14.14 2.26
CA ARG A 125 2.80 -15.17 1.25
C ARG A 125 1.99 -14.93 -0.03
N MET A 126 0.72 -14.60 0.12
CA MET A 126 -0.17 -14.33 -1.03
C MET A 126 0.22 -13.07 -1.81
N GLN A 127 0.76 -12.04 -1.16
CA GLN A 127 1.31 -10.87 -1.85
C GLN A 127 2.41 -11.27 -2.84
N VAL A 128 3.37 -12.08 -2.40
CA VAL A 128 4.47 -12.57 -3.27
C VAL A 128 3.92 -13.40 -4.42
N GLU A 129 3.00 -14.33 -4.13
CA GLU A 129 2.39 -15.20 -5.13
C GLU A 129 1.57 -14.41 -6.17
N LEU A 130 0.77 -13.42 -5.74
CA LEU A 130 0.00 -12.57 -6.65
C LEU A 130 0.90 -11.74 -7.57
N LYS A 131 2.00 -11.18 -7.04
CA LYS A 131 2.98 -10.44 -7.84
C LYS A 131 3.67 -11.36 -8.88
N GLN A 132 3.96 -12.59 -8.50
CA GLN A 132 4.52 -13.59 -9.43
C GLN A 132 3.51 -13.94 -10.54
N ILE A 133 2.25 -14.23 -10.20
CA ILE A 133 1.20 -14.53 -11.18
C ILE A 133 0.98 -13.33 -12.11
N GLN A 134 0.95 -12.09 -11.59
CA GLN A 134 0.79 -10.88 -12.39
C GLN A 134 1.90 -10.76 -13.44
N ARG A 135 3.16 -11.00 -13.05
CA ARG A 135 4.31 -10.98 -13.97
C ARG A 135 4.23 -12.07 -15.04
N GLU A 136 3.80 -13.28 -14.66
CA GLU A 136 3.72 -14.42 -15.56
C GLU A 136 2.59 -14.25 -16.60
N VAL A 137 1.45 -13.69 -16.16
CA VAL A 137 0.29 -13.47 -17.06
C VAL A 137 0.46 -12.21 -17.91
N GLY A 138 1.18 -11.18 -17.41
CA GLY A 138 1.53 -9.96 -18.15
C GLY A 138 0.35 -9.03 -18.46
N ILE A 139 -0.74 -9.07 -17.67
CA ILE A 139 -1.88 -8.16 -17.80
C ILE A 139 -1.91 -7.11 -16.70
N THR A 140 -2.71 -6.07 -16.89
CA THR A 140 -2.89 -5.03 -15.86
C THR A 140 -3.74 -5.55 -14.70
N PHE A 141 -3.21 -5.45 -13.46
CA PHE A 141 -3.95 -5.67 -12.22
C PHE A 141 -4.26 -4.33 -11.57
N VAL A 142 -5.50 -4.13 -11.17
CA VAL A 142 -5.91 -2.96 -10.37
C VAL A 142 -6.39 -3.48 -9.01
N PHE A 143 -5.61 -3.17 -7.97
CA PHE A 143 -5.95 -3.53 -6.59
C PHE A 143 -6.65 -2.36 -5.91
N VAL A 144 -7.74 -2.65 -5.21
CA VAL A 144 -8.31 -1.74 -4.23
C VAL A 144 -7.97 -2.30 -2.86
N THR A 145 -7.30 -1.53 -2.02
CA THR A 145 -6.92 -1.93 -0.67
C THR A 145 -6.88 -0.73 0.27
N HIS A 146 -7.14 -0.97 1.54
CA HIS A 146 -6.88 -0.02 2.63
C HIS A 146 -5.59 -0.37 3.40
N ASP A 147 -4.92 -1.46 3.03
CA ASP A 147 -3.66 -1.90 3.61
C ASP A 147 -2.49 -1.26 2.83
N GLN A 148 -1.73 -0.43 3.53
CA GLN A 148 -0.61 0.32 2.95
C GLN A 148 0.55 -0.60 2.55
N ASP A 149 0.81 -1.64 3.34
CA ASP A 149 1.86 -2.62 3.03
C ASP A 149 1.55 -3.37 1.73
N GLU A 150 0.26 -3.69 1.48
CA GLU A 150 -0.17 -4.28 0.21
C GLU A 150 0.11 -3.33 -0.96
N ALA A 151 -0.30 -2.06 -0.83
CA ALA A 151 -0.09 -1.06 -1.88
C ALA A 151 1.40 -0.88 -2.19
N LEU A 152 2.25 -0.72 -1.17
CA LEU A 152 3.69 -0.50 -1.33
C LEU A 152 4.43 -1.72 -1.90
N THR A 153 4.04 -2.95 -1.49
CA THR A 153 4.78 -4.16 -1.89
C THR A 153 4.37 -4.73 -3.24
N MET A 154 3.11 -4.56 -3.62
CA MET A 154 2.55 -5.23 -4.79
C MET A 154 2.44 -4.34 -6.02
N SER A 155 2.27 -3.04 -5.88
CA SER A 155 1.95 -2.14 -6.98
C SER A 155 3.21 -1.63 -7.71
N ASP A 156 3.08 -1.35 -8.99
CA ASP A 156 4.06 -0.59 -9.77
C ASP A 156 3.72 0.92 -9.74
N ARG A 157 2.43 1.23 -9.52
CA ARG A 157 1.91 2.58 -9.29
C ARG A 157 0.81 2.55 -8.24
N ILE A 158 0.76 3.59 -7.41
CA ILE A 158 -0.25 3.78 -6.36
C ILE A 158 -1.02 5.07 -6.67
N ALA A 159 -2.34 5.01 -6.58
CA ALA A 159 -3.21 6.18 -6.54
C ALA A 159 -3.81 6.30 -5.14
N VAL A 160 -3.45 7.33 -4.40
CA VAL A 160 -4.03 7.66 -3.09
C VAL A 160 -5.30 8.44 -3.33
N MET A 161 -6.41 7.93 -2.82
CA MET A 161 -7.73 8.57 -2.98
C MET A 161 -8.23 9.11 -1.64
N ASN A 162 -8.79 10.31 -1.68
CA ASN A 162 -9.43 10.96 -0.54
C ASN A 162 -10.70 11.66 -1.03
N GLU A 163 -11.83 11.47 -0.35
CA GLU A 163 -13.13 12.11 -0.66
C GLU A 163 -13.51 12.06 -2.16
N GLY A 164 -13.20 10.91 -2.82
CA GLY A 164 -13.52 10.70 -4.24
C GLY A 164 -12.56 11.35 -5.23
N ARG A 165 -11.46 11.96 -4.76
CA ARG A 165 -10.41 12.56 -5.58
C ARG A 165 -9.10 11.80 -5.46
N ILE A 166 -8.27 11.87 -6.49
CA ILE A 166 -6.90 11.36 -6.45
C ILE A 166 -6.01 12.47 -5.90
N GLU A 167 -5.50 12.29 -4.68
CA GLU A 167 -4.55 13.21 -4.03
C GLU A 167 -3.16 13.11 -4.65
N GLN A 168 -2.73 11.89 -4.90
CA GLN A 168 -1.43 11.62 -5.49
C GLN A 168 -1.45 10.31 -6.28
N CYS A 169 -0.71 10.26 -7.39
CA CYS A 169 -0.46 9.05 -8.15
C CYS A 169 1.03 8.98 -8.55
N GLY A 170 1.69 7.89 -8.18
CA GLY A 170 3.13 7.72 -8.44
C GLY A 170 3.60 6.29 -8.21
N THR A 171 4.92 6.09 -8.26
CA THR A 171 5.52 4.83 -7.81
C THR A 171 5.36 4.68 -6.28
N PRO A 172 5.49 3.46 -5.72
CA PRO A 172 5.50 3.27 -4.27
C PRO A 172 6.49 4.19 -3.55
N GLU A 173 7.69 4.33 -4.11
CA GLU A 173 8.72 5.23 -3.58
C GLU A 173 8.30 6.70 -3.64
N ASP A 174 7.69 7.18 -4.75
CA ASP A 174 7.21 8.55 -4.86
C ASP A 174 6.13 8.87 -3.82
N VAL A 175 5.18 7.95 -3.65
CA VAL A 175 4.06 8.16 -2.72
C VAL A 175 4.51 8.10 -1.26
N TYR A 176 5.49 7.24 -0.94
CA TYR A 176 6.00 7.10 0.42
C TYR A 176 7.00 8.18 0.81
N GLU A 177 8.02 8.42 -0.03
CA GLU A 177 9.14 9.33 0.26
C GLU A 177 8.88 10.78 -0.19
N ARG A 178 8.03 10.99 -1.21
CA ARG A 178 7.75 12.30 -1.82
C ARG A 178 6.25 12.58 -1.83
N HIS A 179 5.61 12.39 -0.69
CA HIS A 179 4.17 12.62 -0.57
C HIS A 179 3.81 14.09 -0.84
N ALA A 180 2.71 14.30 -1.56
CA ALA A 180 2.29 15.60 -2.06
C ALA A 180 1.61 16.48 -1.00
N GLY A 181 1.09 15.89 0.07
CA GLY A 181 0.35 16.64 1.10
C GLY A 181 0.24 15.88 2.42
N THR A 182 -0.29 16.54 3.42
CA THR A 182 -0.44 16.00 4.78
C THR A 182 -1.32 14.75 4.83
N PHE A 183 -2.36 14.68 3.98
CA PHE A 183 -3.21 13.50 3.88
C PHE A 183 -2.39 12.28 3.44
N THR A 184 -1.68 12.37 2.31
CA THR A 184 -0.85 11.25 1.83
C THR A 184 0.23 10.87 2.84
N ALA A 185 0.87 11.86 3.49
CA ALA A 185 1.87 11.64 4.53
C ALA A 185 1.36 10.79 5.69
N SER A 186 0.16 11.10 6.20
CA SER A 186 -0.48 10.40 7.32
C SER A 186 -1.14 9.08 6.90
N PHE A 187 -1.65 9.01 5.66
CA PHE A 187 -2.32 7.81 5.16
C PHE A 187 -1.33 6.72 4.75
N MET A 188 -0.18 7.08 4.18
CA MET A 188 0.85 6.12 3.71
C MET A 188 1.94 5.89 4.76
N GLY A 189 1.59 5.25 5.87
CA GLY A 189 2.49 4.96 6.98
C GLY A 189 2.45 6.02 8.08
N THR A 190 3.27 5.82 9.11
CA THR A 190 3.44 6.81 10.18
C THR A 190 4.33 7.94 9.71
N SER A 191 3.93 9.18 9.92
CA SER A 191 4.75 10.36 9.69
C SER A 191 4.65 11.34 10.85
N ASN A 192 5.76 11.93 11.24
CA ASN A 192 5.75 13.06 12.16
C ASN A 192 5.31 14.30 11.39
N LEU A 193 4.13 14.80 11.69
CA LEU A 193 3.60 16.05 11.12
C LEU A 193 3.71 17.14 12.17
N VAL A 194 4.54 18.15 11.90
CA VAL A 194 4.81 19.24 12.84
C VAL A 194 4.53 20.57 12.15
N SER A 195 3.61 21.34 12.68
CA SER A 195 3.25 22.66 12.14
C SER A 195 4.19 23.75 12.64
N GLY A 196 4.47 24.72 11.78
CA GLY A 196 5.31 25.87 12.10
C GLY A 196 5.32 26.90 10.98
N THR A 197 6.18 27.90 11.13
CA THR A 197 6.38 28.95 10.13
C THR A 197 7.71 28.77 9.42
N TYR A 198 7.70 28.69 8.11
CA TYR A 198 8.91 28.60 7.32
C TYR A 198 9.70 29.94 7.33
N ARG A 199 10.99 29.87 7.63
CA ARG A 199 11.92 31.03 7.62
C ARG A 199 13.32 30.59 7.23
N CYS A 200 13.85 31.11 6.17
CA CYS A 200 15.26 30.97 5.78
C CYS A 200 15.81 29.51 5.82
N GLY A 201 15.04 28.52 5.35
CA GLY A 201 15.49 27.12 5.34
C GLY A 201 15.22 26.33 6.63
N GLU A 202 14.41 26.89 7.52
CA GLU A 202 14.01 26.24 8.78
C GLU A 202 12.47 26.37 8.96
N VAL A 203 11.88 25.44 9.69
CA VAL A 203 10.50 25.57 10.19
C VAL A 203 10.56 25.89 11.66
N VAL A 204 10.15 27.09 12.01
CA VAL A 204 10.13 27.59 13.40
C VAL A 204 8.81 27.19 14.04
N LEU A 205 8.89 26.42 15.11
CA LEU A 205 7.72 26.02 15.90
C LEU A 205 7.21 27.19 16.74
N ASP A 206 5.90 27.31 16.96
CA ASP A 206 5.31 28.43 17.69
C ASP A 206 5.88 28.57 19.12
N GLN A 207 6.18 27.46 19.77
CA GLN A 207 6.75 27.42 21.14
C GLN A 207 7.90 26.42 21.21
N GLY A 208 8.79 26.41 20.22
CA GLY A 208 9.82 25.39 20.15
C GLY A 208 11.05 25.78 19.34
N PRO A 209 11.92 24.81 19.08
CA PRO A 209 13.12 25.03 18.29
C PRO A 209 12.77 25.28 16.81
N ALA A 210 13.74 25.85 16.09
CA ALA A 210 13.76 25.84 14.64
C ALA A 210 14.25 24.47 14.13
N LEU A 211 13.53 23.91 13.18
CA LEU A 211 13.81 22.61 12.59
C LEU A 211 14.39 22.81 11.18
N PRO A 212 15.68 22.54 10.95
CA PRO A 212 16.30 22.69 9.63
C PRO A 212 15.67 21.75 8.60
N VAL A 213 15.35 22.29 7.40
CA VAL A 213 14.74 21.57 6.29
C VAL A 213 15.61 21.65 5.04
N GLY A 214 15.45 20.70 4.11
CA GLY A 214 16.20 20.69 2.85
C GLY A 214 15.85 21.86 1.94
N LEU A 215 16.82 22.29 1.13
CA LEU A 215 16.76 23.44 0.21
C LEU A 215 15.69 23.35 -0.91
N ARG A 216 14.82 22.34 -0.92
CA ARG A 216 13.84 22.14 -2.01
C ARG A 216 12.51 22.90 -1.85
N SER A 217 12.34 23.63 -0.76
CA SER A 217 11.09 24.37 -0.53
C SER A 217 11.17 25.74 -1.19
N ALA A 218 10.46 25.93 -2.28
CA ALA A 218 10.19 27.25 -2.89
C ALA A 218 9.10 28.02 -2.11
N VAL A 219 9.00 27.78 -0.80
CA VAL A 219 7.99 28.39 0.05
C VAL A 219 8.50 29.76 0.50
N PRO A 220 7.68 30.83 0.39
CA PRO A 220 8.05 32.15 0.87
C PRO A 220 8.24 32.19 2.40
N ASP A 221 9.18 33.00 2.86
CA ASP A 221 9.37 33.25 4.29
C ASP A 221 8.09 33.81 4.95
N GLY A 222 7.79 33.28 6.12
CA GLY A 222 6.59 33.66 6.87
C GLY A 222 5.35 32.82 6.54
N THR A 223 5.44 31.85 5.65
CA THR A 223 4.33 30.95 5.33
C THR A 223 4.16 29.91 6.45
N ALA A 224 2.90 29.69 6.87
CA ALA A 224 2.56 28.58 7.76
C ALA A 224 2.61 27.27 6.96
N VAL A 225 3.33 26.30 7.48
CA VAL A 225 3.58 25.02 6.79
C VAL A 225 3.50 23.84 7.76
N SER A 226 3.31 22.66 7.21
CA SER A 226 3.49 21.40 7.93
C SER A 226 4.79 20.73 7.50
N LEU A 227 5.63 20.38 8.46
CA LEU A 227 6.83 19.58 8.25
C LEU A 227 6.49 18.11 8.41
N SER A 228 6.93 17.29 7.47
CA SER A 228 6.79 15.84 7.52
C SER A 228 8.14 15.15 7.56
N ILE A 229 8.33 14.29 8.59
CA ILE A 229 9.53 13.46 8.72
C ILE A 229 9.11 12.04 9.11
N ARG A 230 9.59 11.04 8.41
CA ARG A 230 9.34 9.64 8.76
C ARG A 230 10.08 9.25 10.04
N PRO A 231 9.47 8.49 10.99
CA PRO A 231 10.12 8.07 12.24
C PRO A 231 11.43 7.32 12.04
N GLU A 232 11.55 6.51 11.00
CA GLU A 232 12.75 5.74 10.65
C GLU A 232 13.86 6.58 9.99
N LYS A 233 13.60 7.85 9.69
CA LYS A 233 14.55 8.82 9.15
C LYS A 233 15.12 9.75 10.23
N ILE A 234 14.78 9.51 11.49
CA ILE A 234 15.28 10.24 12.63
C ILE A 234 16.20 9.32 13.45
N TRP A 235 17.37 9.82 13.80
CA TRP A 235 18.39 9.11 14.57
C TRP A 235 18.46 9.64 16.00
N LEU A 236 18.80 8.77 16.96
CA LEU A 236 19.06 9.09 18.37
C LEU A 236 20.56 9.08 18.70
N SER A 237 21.40 8.55 17.82
CA SER A 237 22.85 8.44 17.95
C SER A 237 23.49 8.37 16.56
N ASP A 238 24.83 8.32 16.55
CA ASP A 238 25.61 8.08 15.33
C ASP A 238 25.35 9.14 14.24
N PHE A 239 25.29 10.43 14.65
CA PHE A 239 25.01 11.53 13.74
C PHE A 239 26.15 11.75 12.73
N GLU A 240 25.79 11.79 11.46
CA GLU A 240 26.68 12.14 10.37
C GLU A 240 26.88 13.67 10.26
N PRO A 241 28.01 14.13 9.68
CA PRO A 241 28.19 15.54 9.37
C PRO A 241 27.08 16.08 8.45
N GLY A 242 26.56 17.26 8.77
CA GLY A 242 25.49 17.90 7.97
C GLY A 242 24.08 17.50 8.35
N MET A 243 23.89 16.60 9.30
CA MET A 243 22.56 16.33 9.86
C MET A 243 22.06 17.51 10.68
N ALA A 244 20.78 17.82 10.51
CA ALA A 244 20.03 18.68 11.44
C ALA A 244 19.92 17.99 12.79
N ARG A 245 19.99 18.77 13.91
CA ARG A 245 19.88 18.22 15.26
C ARG A 245 19.00 19.10 16.13
N VAL A 246 18.27 18.47 17.02
CA VAL A 246 17.41 19.16 18.00
C VAL A 246 17.34 18.36 19.29
N GLY A 247 17.36 19.06 20.42
CA GLY A 247 17.17 18.45 21.73
C GLY A 247 15.69 18.20 22.03
N GLY A 248 15.43 17.11 22.76
CA GLY A 248 14.09 16.76 23.21
C GLY A 248 14.11 15.98 24.52
N VAL A 249 12.94 15.60 24.98
CA VAL A 249 12.76 14.78 26.18
C VAL A 249 11.94 13.54 25.81
N VAL A 250 12.46 12.36 26.12
CA VAL A 250 11.72 11.10 25.91
C VAL A 250 10.49 11.11 26.82
N ARG A 251 9.32 10.94 26.23
CA ARG A 251 8.04 10.79 26.96
C ARG A 251 7.67 9.34 27.15
N GLU A 252 7.86 8.55 26.12
CA GLU A 252 7.48 7.14 26.13
C GLU A 252 8.45 6.31 25.29
N THR A 253 8.68 5.06 25.70
CA THR A 253 9.47 4.07 24.97
C THR A 253 8.63 2.81 24.79
N VAL A 254 8.39 2.42 23.56
CA VAL A 254 7.57 1.26 23.20
C VAL A 254 8.42 0.22 22.48
N TYR A 255 8.60 -0.93 23.12
CA TYR A 255 9.32 -2.06 22.55
C TYR A 255 8.40 -2.92 21.67
N GLY A 256 8.69 -2.95 20.36
CA GLY A 256 7.94 -3.73 19.37
C GLY A 256 8.63 -5.03 18.90
N GLY A 257 9.64 -5.50 19.62
CA GLY A 257 10.42 -6.69 19.22
C GLY A 257 11.54 -6.34 18.23
N ALA A 258 11.25 -6.29 16.94
CA ALA A 258 12.23 -5.93 15.92
C ALA A 258 12.63 -4.44 15.94
N THR A 259 11.77 -3.59 16.49
CA THR A 259 11.96 -2.14 16.58
C THR A 259 11.61 -1.63 17.96
N THR A 260 12.17 -0.48 18.32
CA THR A 260 11.75 0.34 19.48
C THR A 260 11.29 1.69 18.95
N THR A 261 10.12 2.16 19.41
CA THR A 261 9.60 3.48 19.10
C THR A 261 9.76 4.37 20.34
N TYR A 262 10.36 5.53 20.13
CA TYR A 262 10.48 6.57 21.16
C TYR A 262 9.56 7.73 20.80
N LEU A 263 8.75 8.17 21.74
CA LEU A 263 7.97 9.39 21.64
C LEU A 263 8.75 10.52 22.33
N ILE A 264 9.20 11.50 21.57
CA ILE A 264 10.09 12.57 22.04
C ILE A 264 9.38 13.90 21.91
N GLU A 265 9.29 14.62 23.03
CA GLU A 265 8.76 15.98 23.07
C GLU A 265 9.87 16.99 22.77
N LEU A 266 9.68 17.77 21.72
CA LEU A 266 10.57 18.86 21.29
C LEU A 266 10.22 20.20 21.92
N ALA A 267 8.92 20.41 22.15
CA ALA A 267 8.34 21.58 22.79
C ALA A 267 7.02 21.19 23.45
N PRO A 268 6.47 22.00 24.38
CA PRO A 268 5.16 21.72 24.97
C PRO A 268 4.09 21.43 23.94
N GLY A 269 3.57 20.19 23.95
CA GLY A 269 2.55 19.71 22.99
C GLY A 269 3.07 19.32 21.59
N VAL A 270 4.36 19.44 21.33
CA VAL A 270 4.96 19.01 20.06
C VAL A 270 5.81 17.76 20.29
N THR A 271 5.30 16.62 19.82
CA THR A 271 5.99 15.33 19.94
C THR A 271 6.31 14.75 18.57
N VAL A 272 7.43 14.05 18.48
CA VAL A 272 7.85 13.27 17.32
C VAL A 272 8.12 11.83 17.73
N SER A 273 7.79 10.91 16.85
CA SER A 273 8.12 9.50 16.98
C SER A 273 9.46 9.22 16.29
N VAL A 274 10.31 8.45 16.93
CA VAL A 274 11.58 7.95 16.37
C VAL A 274 11.52 6.44 16.38
N LEU A 275 11.82 5.80 15.25
CA LEU A 275 11.81 4.34 15.10
C LEU A 275 13.25 3.84 14.98
N GLU A 276 13.70 3.08 15.96
CA GLU A 276 15.01 2.43 15.97
C GLU A 276 14.89 0.92 15.76
N GLN A 277 15.76 0.36 14.91
CA GLN A 277 15.82 -1.09 14.71
C GLN A 277 16.64 -1.75 15.83
N ASN A 278 16.10 -2.81 16.44
CA ASN A 278 16.76 -3.60 17.48
C ASN A 278 17.74 -4.61 16.86
N THR A 279 18.83 -4.13 16.27
CA THR A 279 19.81 -4.96 15.58
C THR A 279 20.85 -5.59 16.50
N ASP A 280 21.13 -4.96 17.66
CA ASP A 280 22.15 -5.42 18.61
C ASP A 280 21.54 -5.61 20.00
N ARG A 281 21.90 -6.75 20.63
CA ARG A 281 21.45 -7.11 21.97
C ARG A 281 22.09 -6.24 23.06
N SER A 282 23.32 -5.72 22.83
CA SER A 282 24.01 -4.82 23.77
C SER A 282 23.33 -3.48 23.92
N ARG A 283 22.70 -2.95 22.85
CA ARG A 283 21.94 -1.69 22.86
C ARG A 283 20.58 -1.82 23.60
N MET A 284 20.18 -3.05 24.01
CA MET A 284 18.94 -3.24 24.78
C MET A 284 19.03 -2.73 26.23
N GLU A 285 20.27 -2.65 26.77
CA GLU A 285 20.53 -2.15 28.14
C GLU A 285 20.63 -0.63 28.19
N ASP A 286 20.95 0.03 27.06
CA ASP A 286 21.14 1.47 26.93
C ASP A 286 19.93 2.21 26.32
N ARG A 287 18.73 1.68 26.54
CA ARG A 287 17.52 2.34 26.01
C ARG A 287 17.19 3.58 26.78
N TRP A 288 16.80 4.61 26.02
CA TRP A 288 16.31 5.83 26.58
C TRP A 288 14.98 5.61 27.33
N SER A 289 14.88 6.16 28.51
CA SER A 289 13.74 6.04 29.40
C SER A 289 12.96 7.35 29.49
N GLY A 290 11.70 7.28 29.91
CA GLY A 290 10.88 8.46 30.08
C GLY A 290 11.51 9.49 31.03
N GLY A 291 11.53 10.76 30.60
CA GLY A 291 12.14 11.88 31.31
C GLY A 291 13.59 12.19 30.96
N GLU A 292 14.27 11.30 30.22
CA GLU A 292 15.65 11.53 29.77
C GLU A 292 15.71 12.57 28.65
N ARG A 293 16.74 13.40 28.69
CA ARG A 293 17.07 14.36 27.62
C ARG A 293 17.88 13.65 26.54
N VAL A 294 17.45 13.82 25.29
CA VAL A 294 18.10 13.24 24.12
C VAL A 294 18.29 14.30 23.05
N GLU A 295 19.27 14.09 22.20
CA GLU A 295 19.40 14.77 20.93
C GLU A 295 18.89 13.84 19.83
N ILE A 296 18.06 14.36 18.93
CA ILE A 296 17.65 13.65 17.71
C ILE A 296 18.22 14.36 16.49
N GLY A 297 18.43 13.61 15.42
CA GLY A 297 18.95 14.19 14.18
C GLY A 297 18.38 13.52 12.93
N TRP A 298 18.38 14.28 11.84
CA TRP A 298 17.94 13.80 10.53
C TRP A 298 18.71 14.49 9.41
N LYS A 299 18.71 13.88 8.23
CA LYS A 299 19.23 14.53 7.02
C LYS A 299 18.17 15.55 6.54
N PRO A 300 18.55 16.80 6.27
CA PRO A 300 17.60 17.83 5.85
C PRO A 300 16.73 17.43 4.64
N GLU A 301 17.27 16.63 3.72
CA GLU A 301 16.53 16.09 2.57
C GLU A 301 15.39 15.11 2.92
N HIS A 302 15.39 14.56 4.15
CA HIS A 302 14.31 13.70 4.65
C HIS A 302 13.14 14.47 5.26
N CYS A 303 13.29 15.78 5.42
CA CYS A 303 12.23 16.67 5.85
C CYS A 303 11.50 17.23 4.63
N LEU A 304 10.21 16.97 4.52
CA LEU A 304 9.36 17.56 3.51
C LEU A 304 8.55 18.70 4.11
N VAL A 305 8.56 19.85 3.43
CA VAL A 305 7.68 20.96 3.75
C VAL A 305 6.42 20.80 2.91
N LEU A 306 5.28 20.75 3.58
CA LEU A 306 3.96 20.56 2.99
C LEU A 306 3.12 21.81 3.21
N ASP A 307 2.29 22.13 2.21
CA ASP A 307 1.34 23.26 2.26
C ASP A 307 0.09 22.91 3.09
#